data_c97e71c1d86381f59d11de4145d98645
#
_entry.id   c97e71c1d86381f59d11de4145d98645
#
_cell.length_a   1.000
_cell.length_b   1.000
_cell.length_c   1.000
_cell.angle_alpha   90.00
_cell.angle_beta   90.00
_cell.angle_gamma   90.00
#
_symmetry.space_group_name_H-M   'P 1'
#
loop_
_entity.id
_entity.type
_entity.pdbx_description
1 polymer ?
#
loop_
_entity_poly.entity_id
_entity_poly.type
_entity_poly.pdbx_seq_one_letter_code
_entity_poly.pdbx_strand_id
1 'polypeptide(L)'
;MRTGAIRVLAILSTAAFVGAAARAQESKAPQKAAKKSQATPARSGGCAALPSADDLRKLLVDAPSAGDAGGLFGGRKQWAATVNRDGELCAVVVSTDDAAASWPGSQAIAMAKAYTANAFSTDDLPLSTARLYTLTQPGHSLWGLASGNPFDPDCLSAPRDHGKVRHKICGGTIVFGGGVPLYRGKTKVGGLGTSGDTACADHEISKRIRDKAGLNPPAGAAADDITYVKIDGASPFSHPLCANTWRDGKKVGDESPASGY
;
A
#
# COMPACT_ATOMS: atom_id res chain seq x y z
N MET A 1 55.41 -1.56 39.46
CA MET A 1 55.72 -0.43 40.35
C MET A 1 55.75 0.84 39.52
N ARG A 2 54.73 1.70 39.62
CA ARG A 2 54.75 3.17 39.58
C ARG A 2 53.34 3.65 39.51
N THR A 3 52.83 4.08 40.62
CA THR A 3 51.55 4.73 40.87
C THR A 3 51.59 6.16 40.32
N GLY A 4 50.67 6.55 39.51
CA GLY A 4 50.45 7.92 39.03
C GLY A 4 49.12 8.46 39.55
N ALA A 5 49.22 9.40 40.51
CA ALA A 5 48.05 10.06 41.10
C ALA A 5 47.49 11.15 40.17
N ILE A 6 46.17 11.13 39.93
CA ILE A 6 45.47 12.21 39.22
C ILE A 6 44.94 13.20 40.23
N ARG A 7 45.40 14.45 40.14
CA ARG A 7 44.93 15.59 40.94
C ARG A 7 43.63 16.14 40.34
N VAL A 8 42.60 16.20 41.18
CA VAL A 8 41.34 16.90 40.89
C VAL A 8 41.49 18.35 41.26
N LEU A 9 41.30 19.24 40.31
CA LEU A 9 41.29 20.70 40.50
C LEU A 9 39.86 21.18 40.66
N ALA A 10 39.48 21.63 41.84
CA ALA A 10 38.17 22.25 42.11
C ALA A 10 38.26 23.75 41.79
N ILE A 11 37.39 24.23 40.91
CA ILE A 11 37.26 25.67 40.63
C ILE A 11 35.97 26.14 41.31
N LEU A 12 36.11 26.96 42.34
CA LEU A 12 35.00 27.72 42.93
C LEU A 12 34.76 28.97 42.07
N SER A 13 33.52 29.12 41.58
CA SER A 13 33.05 30.36 40.97
C SER A 13 32.05 31.03 41.88
N THR A 14 32.40 32.23 42.35
CA THR A 14 31.55 33.13 43.14
C THR A 14 30.51 33.82 42.23
N ALA A 15 29.25 33.69 42.57
CA ALA A 15 28.15 34.39 41.91
C ALA A 15 27.95 35.77 42.57
N ALA A 16 28.08 36.85 41.79
CA ALA A 16 27.70 38.20 42.20
C ALA A 16 26.20 38.44 41.84
N PHE A 17 25.40 38.78 42.84
CA PHE A 17 24.03 39.25 42.68
C PHE A 17 24.03 40.71 42.21
N VAL A 18 23.49 40.98 41.03
CA VAL A 18 23.13 42.35 40.61
C VAL A 18 21.60 42.41 40.54
N GLY A 19 21.02 43.18 41.43
CA GLY A 19 19.59 43.48 41.46
C GLY A 19 19.24 44.41 40.31
N ALA A 20 18.26 44.02 39.49
CA ALA A 20 17.64 44.91 38.50
C ALA A 20 16.15 45.06 38.81
N ALA A 21 15.74 46.32 38.94
CA ALA A 21 14.39 46.75 39.25
C ALA A 21 13.41 46.37 38.13
N ALA A 22 12.31 45.74 38.50
CA ALA A 22 11.21 45.38 37.60
C ALA A 22 10.45 46.64 37.18
N ARG A 23 10.48 46.96 35.90
CA ARG A 23 9.52 47.89 35.26
C ARG A 23 8.33 47.10 34.75
N ALA A 24 7.17 47.36 35.28
CA ALA A 24 5.91 46.77 34.79
C ALA A 24 5.68 47.27 33.35
N GLN A 25 5.64 46.34 32.42
CA GLN A 25 5.24 46.57 31.03
C GLN A 25 3.82 46.04 30.82
N GLU A 26 2.88 46.93 30.60
CA GLU A 26 1.52 46.60 30.24
C GLU A 26 1.49 45.71 28.98
N SER A 27 1.10 44.45 29.13
CA SER A 27 0.90 43.53 28.01
C SER A 27 -0.43 43.83 27.33
N LYS A 28 -0.39 44.42 26.14
CA LYS A 28 -1.52 44.45 25.21
C LYS A 28 -1.86 43.03 24.81
N ALA A 29 -3.08 42.57 25.09
CA ALA A 29 -3.60 41.29 24.67
C ALA A 29 -3.48 41.11 23.13
N PRO A 30 -3.06 39.92 22.65
CA PRO A 30 -2.99 39.69 21.21
C PRO A 30 -4.39 39.61 20.63
N GLN A 31 -4.69 40.50 19.66
CA GLN A 31 -5.88 40.37 18.81
C GLN A 31 -5.88 39.01 18.12
N LYS A 32 -6.91 38.19 18.35
CA LYS A 32 -7.19 36.98 17.61
C LYS A 32 -7.30 37.31 16.12
N ALA A 33 -6.24 37.04 15.35
CA ALA A 33 -6.33 36.99 13.91
C ALA A 33 -7.35 35.93 13.52
N ALA A 34 -8.43 36.33 12.88
CA ALA A 34 -9.42 35.43 12.30
C ALA A 34 -8.68 34.54 11.27
N LYS A 35 -8.50 33.27 11.59
CA LYS A 35 -8.05 32.26 10.62
C LYS A 35 -9.08 32.27 9.48
N LYS A 36 -8.73 32.83 8.32
CA LYS A 36 -9.43 32.57 7.07
C LYS A 36 -9.42 31.03 6.91
N SER A 37 -10.59 30.41 7.01
CA SER A 37 -10.82 29.02 6.63
C SER A 37 -10.35 28.90 5.18
N GLN A 38 -9.19 28.30 4.99
CA GLN A 38 -8.82 27.84 3.66
C GLN A 38 -9.83 26.73 3.33
N ALA A 39 -10.70 27.01 2.35
CA ALA A 39 -11.57 26.00 1.79
C ALA A 39 -10.68 24.84 1.34
N THR A 40 -10.84 23.68 1.97
CA THR A 40 -10.19 22.44 1.54
C THR A 40 -10.57 22.24 0.07
N PRO A 41 -9.61 22.10 -0.86
CA PRO A 41 -9.95 21.84 -2.26
C PRO A 41 -10.87 20.64 -2.29
N ALA A 42 -11.93 20.70 -3.07
CA ALA A 42 -12.91 19.63 -3.22
C ALA A 42 -12.15 18.33 -3.48
N ARG A 43 -12.30 17.34 -2.57
CA ARG A 43 -11.63 16.03 -2.67
C ARG A 43 -12.00 15.43 -4.02
N SER A 44 -11.04 15.31 -4.93
CA SER A 44 -11.26 14.86 -6.29
C SER A 44 -11.66 13.39 -6.29
N GLY A 45 -12.95 13.14 -6.49
CA GLY A 45 -13.43 11.87 -6.97
C GLY A 45 -14.01 10.89 -5.96
N GLY A 46 -13.61 10.87 -4.69
CA GLY A 46 -14.12 9.90 -3.72
C GLY A 46 -14.25 8.48 -4.32
N CYS A 47 -15.13 7.64 -3.78
CA CYS A 47 -15.43 6.31 -4.31
C CYS A 47 -16.18 6.32 -5.64
N ALA A 48 -16.81 7.43 -6.04
CA ALA A 48 -17.54 7.53 -7.30
C ALA A 48 -16.64 7.44 -8.56
N ALA A 49 -15.34 7.68 -8.40
CA ALA A 49 -14.37 7.51 -9.49
C ALA A 49 -13.96 6.05 -9.73
N LEU A 50 -14.39 5.11 -8.88
CA LEU A 50 -13.97 3.71 -8.88
C LEU A 50 -15.14 2.79 -9.20
N PRO A 51 -14.91 1.53 -9.60
CA PRO A 51 -15.96 0.54 -9.78
C PRO A 51 -16.79 0.38 -8.49
N SER A 52 -18.11 0.26 -8.64
CA SER A 52 -18.99 -0.15 -7.55
C SER A 52 -18.62 -1.56 -7.05
N ALA A 53 -19.12 -1.97 -5.88
CA ALA A 53 -18.89 -3.33 -5.39
C ALA A 53 -19.38 -4.40 -6.38
N ASP A 54 -20.54 -4.18 -6.99
CA ASP A 54 -21.09 -5.11 -7.98
C ASP A 54 -20.24 -5.17 -9.24
N ASP A 55 -19.77 -4.02 -9.74
CA ASP A 55 -18.91 -3.98 -10.92
C ASP A 55 -17.54 -4.57 -10.62
N LEU A 56 -16.97 -4.29 -9.44
CA LEU A 56 -15.70 -4.88 -9.01
C LEU A 56 -15.82 -6.41 -8.93
N ARG A 57 -16.94 -6.94 -8.39
CA ARG A 57 -17.16 -8.39 -8.32
C ARG A 57 -17.26 -9.01 -9.72
N LYS A 58 -17.98 -8.38 -10.63
CA LYS A 58 -18.06 -8.83 -12.04
C LYS A 58 -16.68 -8.86 -12.69
N LEU A 59 -15.90 -7.78 -12.55
CA LEU A 59 -14.54 -7.69 -13.07
C LEU A 59 -13.64 -8.78 -12.49
N LEU A 60 -13.74 -9.05 -11.17
CA LEU A 60 -12.97 -10.06 -10.48
C LEU A 60 -13.28 -11.48 -10.95
N VAL A 61 -14.56 -11.81 -11.07
CA VAL A 61 -15.03 -13.14 -11.54
C VAL A 61 -14.64 -13.35 -13.00
N ASP A 62 -14.63 -12.30 -13.81
CA ASP A 62 -14.36 -12.35 -15.23
C ASP A 62 -12.85 -12.27 -15.59
N ALA A 63 -12.01 -11.77 -14.69
CA ALA A 63 -10.58 -11.58 -14.95
C ALA A 63 -9.84 -12.88 -15.37
N PRO A 64 -10.13 -14.08 -14.79
CA PRO A 64 -9.50 -15.33 -15.21
C PRO A 64 -9.88 -15.79 -16.61
N SER A 65 -10.98 -15.28 -17.22
CA SER A 65 -11.39 -15.64 -18.57
C SER A 65 -10.42 -15.18 -19.67
N ALA A 66 -9.58 -14.20 -19.37
CA ALA A 66 -8.53 -13.70 -20.28
C ALA A 66 -7.32 -14.65 -20.43
N GLY A 67 -7.39 -15.84 -19.86
CA GLY A 67 -6.34 -16.85 -19.86
C GLY A 67 -5.87 -17.23 -18.44
N ASP A 68 -5.04 -18.25 -18.34
CA ASP A 68 -4.51 -18.68 -17.04
C ASP A 68 -3.74 -17.53 -16.37
N ALA A 69 -3.93 -17.36 -15.07
CA ALA A 69 -3.19 -16.40 -14.26
C ALA A 69 -2.03 -17.07 -13.49
N GLY A 70 -1.91 -18.39 -13.60
CA GLY A 70 -0.95 -19.18 -12.86
C GLY A 70 -1.34 -19.37 -11.39
N GLY A 71 -0.33 -19.56 -10.54
CA GLY A 71 -0.53 -19.79 -9.12
C GLY A 71 -1.15 -21.16 -8.82
N LEU A 72 -1.86 -21.24 -7.69
CA LEU A 72 -2.47 -22.45 -7.17
C LEU A 72 -3.90 -22.65 -7.66
N PHE A 73 -4.60 -21.55 -7.99
CA PHE A 73 -6.02 -21.56 -8.34
C PHE A 73 -6.32 -20.87 -9.68
N GLY A 74 -5.30 -20.48 -10.44
CA GLY A 74 -5.47 -19.76 -11.70
C GLY A 74 -6.17 -18.39 -11.55
N GLY A 75 -6.05 -17.76 -10.37
CA GLY A 75 -6.69 -16.50 -10.05
C GLY A 75 -8.19 -16.58 -9.77
N ARG A 76 -8.77 -17.78 -9.59
CA ARG A 76 -10.24 -17.95 -9.48
C ARG A 76 -10.80 -17.78 -8.07
N LYS A 77 -9.98 -17.86 -7.02
CA LYS A 77 -10.40 -17.82 -5.61
C LYS A 77 -9.85 -16.58 -4.93
N GLN A 78 -10.36 -15.42 -5.31
CA GLN A 78 -9.77 -14.14 -4.97
C GLN A 78 -10.72 -13.24 -4.17
N TRP A 79 -10.14 -12.44 -3.27
CA TRP A 79 -10.70 -11.21 -2.75
C TRP A 79 -10.18 -10.04 -3.57
N ALA A 80 -11.01 -9.02 -3.75
CA ALA A 80 -10.59 -7.75 -4.31
C ALA A 80 -11.10 -6.59 -3.46
N ALA A 81 -10.29 -5.53 -3.35
CA ALA A 81 -10.66 -4.31 -2.67
C ALA A 81 -10.21 -3.08 -3.46
N THR A 82 -10.97 -1.99 -3.35
CA THR A 82 -10.57 -0.68 -3.87
C THR A 82 -10.58 0.36 -2.77
N VAL A 83 -9.59 1.25 -2.81
CA VAL A 83 -9.54 2.46 -1.98
C VAL A 83 -9.50 3.69 -2.89
N ASN A 84 -10.07 4.81 -2.43
CA ASN A 84 -9.97 6.09 -3.14
C ASN A 84 -8.59 6.75 -2.94
N ARG A 85 -8.38 7.92 -3.53
CA ARG A 85 -7.12 8.66 -3.46
C ARG A 85 -6.70 8.99 -2.02
N ASP A 86 -7.65 9.18 -1.12
CA ASP A 86 -7.41 9.47 0.30
C ASP A 86 -7.12 8.20 1.12
N GLY A 87 -7.19 7.02 0.51
CA GLY A 87 -6.98 5.71 1.17
C GLY A 87 -8.24 5.14 1.83
N GLU A 88 -9.40 5.78 1.66
CA GLU A 88 -10.67 5.28 2.22
C GLU A 88 -11.17 4.08 1.41
N LEU A 89 -11.61 3.03 2.09
CA LEU A 89 -12.16 1.83 1.49
C LEU A 89 -13.46 2.12 0.73
N CYS A 90 -13.51 1.73 -0.55
CA CYS A 90 -14.67 1.92 -1.42
C CYS A 90 -15.46 0.64 -1.64
N ALA A 91 -14.77 -0.47 -1.87
CA ALA A 91 -15.39 -1.77 -2.07
C ALA A 91 -14.48 -2.90 -1.59
N VAL A 92 -15.09 -3.98 -1.10
CA VAL A 92 -14.45 -5.29 -0.85
C VAL A 92 -15.39 -6.36 -1.37
N VAL A 93 -14.86 -7.28 -2.16
CA VAL A 93 -15.65 -8.35 -2.76
C VAL A 93 -14.85 -9.65 -2.80
N VAL A 94 -15.55 -10.77 -2.93
CA VAL A 94 -14.96 -12.10 -3.14
C VAL A 94 -15.52 -12.73 -4.41
N SER A 95 -14.68 -13.48 -5.13
CA SER A 95 -15.06 -14.11 -6.40
C SER A 95 -15.99 -15.31 -6.22
N THR A 96 -15.92 -15.99 -5.08
CA THR A 96 -16.69 -17.19 -4.75
C THR A 96 -18.01 -16.82 -4.06
N ASP A 97 -19.05 -17.66 -4.22
CA ASP A 97 -20.32 -17.45 -3.53
C ASP A 97 -20.22 -17.76 -2.04
N ASP A 98 -19.41 -18.75 -1.68
CA ASP A 98 -18.97 -18.98 -0.30
C ASP A 98 -17.61 -18.32 -0.07
N ALA A 99 -17.57 -17.31 0.79
CA ALA A 99 -16.34 -16.61 1.13
C ALA A 99 -15.27 -17.52 1.77
N ALA A 100 -15.69 -18.62 2.43
CA ALA A 100 -14.77 -19.60 3.01
C ALA A 100 -14.09 -20.50 1.95
N ALA A 101 -14.57 -20.48 0.71
CA ALA A 101 -13.92 -21.17 -0.41
C ALA A 101 -12.67 -20.44 -0.93
N SER A 102 -12.48 -19.18 -0.53
CA SER A 102 -11.23 -18.40 -0.70
C SER A 102 -10.53 -18.27 0.64
N TRP A 103 -9.21 -18.05 0.64
CA TRP A 103 -8.48 -17.88 1.90
C TRP A 103 -9.03 -16.71 2.73
N PRO A 104 -9.50 -16.93 3.97
CA PRO A 104 -10.12 -15.87 4.78
C PRO A 104 -9.18 -14.69 5.07
N GLY A 105 -7.89 -14.97 5.31
CA GLY A 105 -6.88 -13.93 5.53
C GLY A 105 -6.65 -13.02 4.33
N SER A 106 -7.02 -13.46 3.13
CA SER A 106 -6.85 -12.70 1.89
C SER A 106 -7.78 -11.47 1.83
N GLN A 107 -8.83 -11.40 2.62
CA GLN A 107 -9.66 -10.19 2.73
C GLN A 107 -8.83 -9.00 3.21
N ALA A 108 -8.13 -9.15 4.35
CA ALA A 108 -7.27 -8.10 4.89
C ALA A 108 -6.12 -7.76 3.93
N ILE A 109 -5.52 -8.79 3.33
CA ILE A 109 -4.39 -8.63 2.40
C ILE A 109 -4.83 -7.85 1.16
N ALA A 110 -5.99 -8.13 0.57
CA ALA A 110 -6.51 -7.38 -0.58
C ALA A 110 -6.72 -5.89 -0.24
N MET A 111 -7.30 -5.57 0.92
CA MET A 111 -7.47 -4.19 1.39
C MET A 111 -6.13 -3.49 1.60
N ALA A 112 -5.18 -4.15 2.27
CA ALA A 112 -3.85 -3.60 2.51
C ALA A 112 -3.05 -3.41 1.19
N LYS A 113 -3.16 -4.31 0.22
CA LYS A 113 -2.57 -4.14 -1.13
C LYS A 113 -3.16 -2.93 -1.85
N ALA A 114 -4.49 -2.74 -1.81
CA ALA A 114 -5.14 -1.57 -2.40
C ALA A 114 -4.63 -0.27 -1.76
N TYR A 115 -4.56 -0.24 -0.42
CA TYR A 115 -4.04 0.90 0.32
C TYR A 115 -2.57 1.18 -0.02
N THR A 116 -1.71 0.15 -0.02
CA THR A 116 -0.28 0.30 -0.32
C THR A 116 -0.05 0.84 -1.73
N ALA A 117 -0.71 0.28 -2.74
CA ALA A 117 -0.59 0.75 -4.11
C ALA A 117 -1.01 2.21 -4.27
N ASN A 118 -2.08 2.64 -3.58
CA ASN A 118 -2.49 4.03 -3.54
C ASN A 118 -1.47 4.91 -2.81
N ALA A 119 -0.98 4.48 -1.62
CA ALA A 119 -0.13 5.27 -0.74
C ALA A 119 1.26 5.55 -1.35
N PHE A 120 1.81 4.61 -2.12
CA PHE A 120 3.15 4.71 -2.71
C PHE A 120 3.16 5.17 -4.17
N SER A 121 2.01 5.48 -4.76
CA SER A 121 1.91 6.02 -6.12
C SER A 121 1.54 7.50 -6.12
N THR A 122 2.05 8.24 -7.11
CA THR A 122 1.69 9.62 -7.41
C THR A 122 1.03 9.74 -8.78
N ASP A 123 0.65 10.93 -9.21
CA ASP A 123 0.11 11.14 -10.55
C ASP A 123 1.15 10.80 -11.64
N ASP A 124 2.44 11.02 -11.35
CA ASP A 124 3.54 10.83 -12.30
C ASP A 124 4.31 9.52 -12.12
N LEU A 125 4.17 8.86 -10.95
CA LEU A 125 4.91 7.64 -10.62
C LEU A 125 3.95 6.53 -10.16
N PRO A 126 3.52 5.63 -11.04
CA PRO A 126 2.79 4.45 -10.64
C PRO A 126 3.73 3.42 -10.02
N LEU A 127 3.39 2.94 -8.83
CA LEU A 127 4.10 1.85 -8.14
C LEU A 127 3.11 0.79 -7.69
N SER A 128 3.15 -0.37 -8.33
CA SER A 128 2.46 -1.56 -7.82
C SER A 128 3.17 -2.10 -6.57
N THR A 129 2.45 -2.86 -5.76
CA THR A 129 3.02 -3.49 -4.56
C THR A 129 4.14 -4.48 -4.89
N ALA A 130 4.13 -5.07 -6.09
CA ALA A 130 5.20 -5.94 -6.57
C ALA A 130 6.55 -5.21 -6.68
N ARG A 131 6.54 -3.93 -7.05
CA ARG A 131 7.76 -3.12 -7.19
C ARG A 131 8.38 -2.68 -5.85
N LEU A 132 7.70 -2.90 -4.75
CA LEU A 132 8.22 -2.64 -3.41
C LEU A 132 8.96 -3.85 -2.82
N TYR A 133 8.85 -5.05 -3.44
CA TYR A 133 9.38 -6.29 -2.85
C TYR A 133 10.86 -6.19 -2.51
N THR A 134 11.72 -6.00 -3.49
CA THR A 134 13.19 -5.97 -3.29
C THR A 134 13.60 -4.89 -2.29
N LEU A 135 13.03 -3.69 -2.39
CA LEU A 135 13.36 -2.55 -1.52
C LEU A 135 13.09 -2.81 -0.03
N THR A 136 12.21 -3.75 0.29
CA THR A 136 11.77 -4.06 1.65
C THR A 136 12.43 -5.31 2.24
N GLN A 137 13.31 -5.97 1.50
CA GLN A 137 14.02 -7.14 2.01
C GLN A 137 15.15 -6.75 2.98
N PRO A 138 15.62 -7.69 3.83
CA PRO A 138 16.75 -7.43 4.72
C PRO A 138 17.96 -6.84 3.97
N GLY A 139 18.55 -5.78 4.52
CA GLY A 139 19.69 -5.09 3.92
C GLY A 139 19.33 -4.03 2.87
N HIS A 140 18.04 -3.85 2.52
CA HIS A 140 17.56 -2.81 1.61
C HIS A 140 16.98 -1.60 2.34
N SER A 141 16.87 -0.45 1.63
CA SER A 141 16.58 0.87 2.21
C SER A 141 15.21 1.01 2.88
N LEU A 142 14.23 0.19 2.49
CA LEU A 142 12.88 0.19 3.04
C LEU A 142 12.59 -1.03 3.93
N TRP A 143 13.63 -1.69 4.44
CA TRP A 143 13.46 -2.77 5.41
C TRP A 143 12.60 -2.33 6.59
N GLY A 144 11.59 -3.14 6.95
CA GLY A 144 10.65 -2.84 8.03
C GLY A 144 9.43 -2.00 7.62
N LEU A 145 9.35 -1.55 6.36
CA LEU A 145 8.20 -0.76 5.87
C LEU A 145 6.84 -1.44 6.14
N ALA A 146 6.76 -2.76 5.97
CA ALA A 146 5.54 -3.51 6.19
C ALA A 146 5.01 -3.44 7.64
N SER A 147 5.91 -3.19 8.61
CA SER A 147 5.55 -3.05 10.03
C SER A 147 5.16 -1.62 10.41
N GLY A 148 5.44 -0.64 9.55
CA GLY A 148 5.25 0.79 9.85
C GLY A 148 3.80 1.30 9.74
N ASN A 149 2.92 0.50 9.16
CA ASN A 149 1.51 0.87 8.95
C ASN A 149 0.61 -0.34 9.20
N PRO A 150 0.13 -0.53 10.45
CA PRO A 150 -0.69 -1.67 10.81
C PRO A 150 -2.05 -1.61 10.12
N PHE A 151 -2.61 -2.79 9.83
CA PHE A 151 -3.97 -2.93 9.36
C PHE A 151 -4.96 -2.79 10.53
N ASP A 152 -6.05 -2.05 10.33
CA ASP A 152 -7.12 -1.91 11.31
C ASP A 152 -8.03 -3.15 11.29
N PRO A 153 -8.03 -3.99 12.33
CA PRO A 153 -8.83 -5.21 12.37
C PRO A 153 -10.35 -4.96 12.33
N ASP A 154 -10.81 -3.78 12.72
CA ASP A 154 -12.22 -3.41 12.63
C ASP A 154 -12.71 -3.25 11.20
N CYS A 155 -11.81 -3.24 10.22
CA CYS A 155 -12.17 -3.30 8.81
C CYS A 155 -12.54 -4.72 8.33
N LEU A 156 -12.23 -5.75 9.12
CA LEU A 156 -12.67 -7.11 8.81
C LEU A 156 -14.15 -7.24 9.11
N SER A 157 -14.94 -7.55 8.12
CA SER A 157 -16.38 -7.74 8.23
C SER A 157 -16.84 -8.88 7.34
N ALA A 158 -18.01 -9.46 7.68
CA ALA A 158 -18.63 -10.43 6.77
C ALA A 158 -18.88 -9.77 5.40
N PRO A 159 -18.79 -10.52 4.29
CA PRO A 159 -18.96 -9.97 2.94
C PRO A 159 -20.24 -9.13 2.72
N ARG A 160 -21.33 -9.48 3.41
CA ARG A 160 -22.61 -8.75 3.37
C ARG A 160 -22.63 -7.45 4.19
N ASP A 161 -21.63 -7.22 5.02
CA ASP A 161 -21.55 -6.05 5.90
C ASP A 161 -20.57 -4.97 5.40
N HIS A 162 -20.07 -5.10 4.16
CA HIS A 162 -19.07 -4.19 3.59
C HIS A 162 -19.50 -2.71 3.60
N GLY A 163 -20.80 -2.43 3.62
CA GLY A 163 -21.30 -1.07 3.76
C GLY A 163 -20.90 -0.38 5.07
N LYS A 164 -20.64 -1.13 6.15
CA LYS A 164 -20.24 -0.58 7.46
C LYS A 164 -18.79 -0.09 7.51
N VAL A 165 -17.91 -0.64 6.67
CA VAL A 165 -16.48 -0.27 6.63
C VAL A 165 -16.16 0.67 5.48
N ARG A 166 -17.14 0.97 4.64
CA ARG A 166 -16.98 1.92 3.54
C ARG A 166 -16.62 3.31 4.07
N HIS A 167 -15.71 3.97 3.38
CA HIS A 167 -15.13 5.26 3.77
C HIS A 167 -14.24 5.24 5.03
N LYS A 168 -13.86 4.06 5.52
CA LYS A 168 -12.85 3.90 6.56
C LYS A 168 -11.47 3.74 5.93
N ILE A 169 -10.43 4.31 6.57
CA ILE A 169 -9.03 4.04 6.20
C ILE A 169 -8.58 2.84 7.01
N CYS A 170 -8.39 1.71 6.32
CA CYS A 170 -8.03 0.44 6.95
C CYS A 170 -6.51 0.27 7.13
N GLY A 171 -5.73 1.00 6.34
CA GLY A 171 -4.27 0.91 6.41
C GLY A 171 -3.72 -0.43 5.93
N GLY A 172 -2.66 -0.88 6.56
CA GLY A 172 -1.89 -2.05 6.18
C GLY A 172 -0.87 -1.75 5.09
N THR A 173 0.26 -2.47 5.11
CA THR A 173 1.28 -2.36 4.06
C THR A 173 1.68 -3.75 3.61
N ILE A 174 1.42 -4.05 2.33
CA ILE A 174 1.80 -5.31 1.67
C ILE A 174 2.73 -4.98 0.50
N VAL A 175 3.89 -5.64 0.48
CA VAL A 175 5.01 -5.30 -0.42
C VAL A 175 5.34 -6.43 -1.40
N PHE A 176 4.34 -7.15 -1.85
CA PHE A 176 4.43 -8.17 -2.91
C PHE A 176 3.23 -8.08 -3.85
N GLY A 177 3.27 -8.77 -4.97
CA GLY A 177 2.31 -8.63 -6.07
C GLY A 177 0.84 -8.70 -5.68
N GLY A 178 -0.01 -7.99 -6.44
CA GLY A 178 -1.46 -7.98 -6.31
C GLY A 178 -2.08 -6.62 -5.93
N GLY A 179 -1.29 -5.57 -5.71
CA GLY A 179 -1.78 -4.20 -5.56
C GLY A 179 -1.35 -3.33 -6.73
N VAL A 180 -2.28 -2.59 -7.32
CA VAL A 180 -2.01 -1.67 -8.45
C VAL A 180 -2.72 -0.34 -8.24
N PRO A 181 -2.07 0.80 -8.54
CA PRO A 181 -2.72 2.11 -8.51
C PRO A 181 -3.72 2.26 -9.66
N LEU A 182 -4.75 3.05 -9.44
CA LEU A 182 -5.82 3.31 -10.40
C LEU A 182 -5.78 4.76 -10.87
N TYR A 183 -5.93 4.97 -12.19
CA TYR A 183 -5.86 6.29 -12.81
C TYR A 183 -7.08 6.59 -13.68
N ARG A 184 -7.45 7.88 -13.74
CA ARG A 184 -8.31 8.45 -14.77
C ARG A 184 -7.52 9.51 -15.54
N GLY A 185 -7.19 9.21 -16.78
CA GLY A 185 -6.27 10.04 -17.53
C GLY A 185 -4.91 10.14 -16.81
N LYS A 186 -4.50 11.35 -16.45
CA LYS A 186 -3.21 11.59 -15.75
C LYS A 186 -3.32 11.64 -14.23
N THR A 187 -4.52 11.49 -13.66
CA THR A 187 -4.73 11.64 -12.22
C THR A 187 -4.92 10.28 -11.56
N LYS A 188 -4.14 9.99 -10.53
CA LYS A 188 -4.36 8.85 -9.65
C LYS A 188 -5.66 9.05 -8.87
N VAL A 189 -6.57 8.08 -8.94
CA VAL A 189 -7.88 8.13 -8.28
C VAL A 189 -8.01 7.16 -7.11
N GLY A 190 -7.04 6.24 -6.95
CA GLY A 190 -7.07 5.27 -5.85
C GLY A 190 -6.13 4.09 -6.06
N GLY A 191 -6.44 2.97 -5.42
CA GLY A 191 -5.74 1.70 -5.56
C GLY A 191 -6.70 0.52 -5.59
N LEU A 192 -6.26 -0.56 -6.23
CA LEU A 192 -6.91 -1.87 -6.28
C LEU A 192 -5.94 -2.90 -5.70
N GLY A 193 -6.45 -3.80 -4.87
CA GLY A 193 -5.71 -4.96 -4.41
C GLY A 193 -6.50 -6.25 -4.60
N THR A 194 -5.83 -7.32 -5.03
CA THR A 194 -6.37 -8.68 -5.05
C THR A 194 -5.50 -9.61 -4.23
N SER A 195 -6.12 -10.62 -3.65
CA SER A 195 -5.45 -11.66 -2.86
C SER A 195 -6.29 -12.92 -2.78
N GLY A 196 -5.63 -14.07 -2.81
CA GLY A 196 -6.29 -15.39 -2.74
C GLY A 196 -5.53 -16.48 -3.48
N ASP A 197 -4.41 -16.11 -4.09
CA ASP A 197 -3.51 -17.01 -4.80
C ASP A 197 -2.05 -16.63 -4.50
N THR A 198 -1.09 -17.06 -5.30
CA THR A 198 0.29 -16.56 -5.23
C THR A 198 0.34 -15.07 -5.54
N ALA A 199 1.33 -14.36 -5.01
CA ALA A 199 1.50 -12.92 -5.25
C ALA A 199 1.55 -12.57 -6.75
N CYS A 200 2.12 -13.46 -7.58
CA CYS A 200 2.23 -13.28 -9.02
C CYS A 200 0.86 -13.43 -9.72
N ALA A 201 0.08 -14.43 -9.34
CA ALA A 201 -1.28 -14.62 -9.85
C ALA A 201 -2.21 -13.50 -9.39
N ASP A 202 -2.12 -13.08 -8.13
CA ASP A 202 -2.84 -11.92 -7.61
C ASP A 202 -2.54 -10.67 -8.45
N HIS A 203 -1.24 -10.44 -8.79
CA HIS A 203 -0.84 -9.29 -9.59
C HIS A 203 -1.43 -9.33 -11.01
N GLU A 204 -1.38 -10.50 -11.65
CA GLU A 204 -1.96 -10.70 -12.97
C GLU A 204 -3.47 -10.40 -12.98
N ILE A 205 -4.21 -10.84 -11.97
CA ILE A 205 -5.65 -10.56 -11.82
C ILE A 205 -5.90 -9.06 -11.60
N SER A 206 -5.13 -8.40 -10.74
CA SER A 206 -5.24 -6.94 -10.53
C SER A 206 -5.02 -6.14 -11.81
N LYS A 207 -4.00 -6.49 -12.61
CA LYS A 207 -3.76 -5.87 -13.92
C LYS A 207 -4.97 -5.99 -14.84
N ARG A 208 -5.53 -7.20 -14.97
CA ARG A 208 -6.68 -7.48 -15.84
C ARG A 208 -7.92 -6.72 -15.42
N ILE A 209 -8.20 -6.63 -14.11
CA ILE A 209 -9.30 -5.82 -13.56
C ILE A 209 -9.08 -4.34 -13.90
N ARG A 210 -7.89 -3.81 -13.64
CA ARG A 210 -7.53 -2.41 -13.90
C ARG A 210 -7.68 -2.07 -15.40
N ASP A 211 -7.19 -2.94 -16.26
CA ASP A 211 -7.28 -2.76 -17.72
C ASP A 211 -8.73 -2.75 -18.21
N LYS A 212 -9.53 -3.74 -17.82
CA LYS A 212 -10.96 -3.81 -18.15
C LYS A 212 -11.75 -2.62 -17.61
N ALA A 213 -11.37 -2.08 -16.46
CA ALA A 213 -12.00 -0.90 -15.87
C ALA A 213 -11.56 0.42 -16.55
N GLY A 214 -10.59 0.40 -17.47
CA GLY A 214 -10.06 1.60 -18.11
C GLY A 214 -9.33 2.53 -17.15
N LEU A 215 -8.66 1.98 -16.12
CA LEU A 215 -8.02 2.74 -15.04
C LEU A 215 -6.49 2.57 -15.02
N ASN A 216 -5.88 2.34 -16.18
CA ASN A 216 -4.44 2.20 -16.34
C ASN A 216 -3.69 3.51 -16.09
N PRO A 217 -2.40 3.44 -15.67
CA PRO A 217 -1.51 4.59 -15.65
C PRO A 217 -1.40 5.27 -17.01
N PRO A 218 -1.05 6.57 -17.07
CA PRO A 218 -0.88 7.31 -18.34
C PRO A 218 0.11 6.67 -19.30
N ALA A 219 1.17 6.06 -18.76
CA ALA A 219 2.19 5.35 -19.56
C ALA A 219 1.78 3.92 -19.97
N GLY A 220 0.53 3.52 -19.74
CA GLY A 220 -0.04 2.22 -20.09
C GLY A 220 0.01 1.17 -18.97
N ALA A 221 -0.62 0.03 -19.25
CA ALA A 221 -0.79 -1.05 -18.28
C ALA A 221 0.54 -1.64 -17.74
N ALA A 222 1.62 -1.59 -18.55
CA ALA A 222 2.93 -2.12 -18.20
C ALA A 222 3.78 -1.15 -17.35
N ALA A 223 3.34 0.08 -17.11
CA ALA A 223 4.16 1.12 -16.45
C ALA A 223 4.63 0.71 -15.04
N ASP A 224 3.83 -0.07 -14.33
CA ASP A 224 4.11 -0.58 -12.97
C ASP A 224 4.00 -2.10 -12.87
N ASP A 225 4.11 -2.80 -14.00
CA ASP A 225 4.01 -4.26 -14.04
C ASP A 225 5.08 -4.94 -13.19
N ILE A 226 4.79 -6.17 -12.80
CA ILE A 226 5.73 -7.00 -12.07
C ILE A 226 6.93 -7.35 -12.95
N THR A 227 8.13 -7.19 -12.42
CA THR A 227 9.38 -7.57 -13.08
C THR A 227 10.05 -8.69 -12.29
N TYR A 228 10.49 -9.72 -12.96
CA TYR A 228 11.09 -10.89 -12.34
C TYR A 228 12.59 -10.91 -12.51
N VAL A 229 13.36 -11.05 -11.43
CA VAL A 229 14.83 -11.07 -11.47
C VAL A 229 15.37 -12.04 -12.51
N LYS A 230 14.80 -13.24 -12.59
CA LYS A 230 15.28 -14.31 -13.51
C LYS A 230 14.90 -14.08 -14.97
N ILE A 231 13.91 -13.25 -15.25
CA ILE A 231 13.35 -13.05 -16.58
C ILE A 231 13.77 -11.67 -17.15
N ASP A 232 13.56 -10.63 -16.33
CA ASP A 232 13.70 -9.23 -16.74
C ASP A 232 15.01 -8.60 -16.23
N GLY A 233 15.79 -9.36 -15.45
CA GLY A 233 17.04 -8.90 -14.84
C GLY A 233 16.85 -8.28 -13.46
N ALA A 234 17.98 -8.08 -12.75
CA ALA A 234 18.00 -7.52 -11.41
C ALA A 234 17.75 -6.01 -11.45
N SER A 235 16.85 -5.53 -10.60
CA SER A 235 16.60 -4.11 -10.36
C SER A 235 16.09 -3.91 -8.92
N PRO A 236 16.11 -2.67 -8.40
CA PRO A 236 15.51 -2.37 -7.09
C PRO A 236 14.00 -2.63 -7.06
N PHE A 237 13.34 -2.73 -8.21
CA PHE A 237 11.91 -2.96 -8.36
C PHE A 237 11.53 -4.40 -8.72
N SER A 238 12.49 -5.34 -8.66
CA SER A 238 12.25 -6.73 -9.03
C SER A 238 11.50 -7.50 -7.94
N HIS A 239 10.81 -8.55 -8.37
CA HIS A 239 10.06 -9.50 -7.57
C HIS A 239 10.56 -10.92 -7.89
N PRO A 240 10.58 -11.87 -6.96
CA PRO A 240 10.86 -13.26 -7.29
C PRO A 240 9.73 -13.87 -8.13
N LEU A 241 10.05 -14.98 -8.82
CA LEU A 241 9.01 -15.84 -9.37
C LEU A 241 8.22 -16.48 -8.21
N CYS A 242 6.96 -16.75 -8.43
CA CYS A 242 6.09 -17.53 -7.56
C CYS A 242 5.92 -18.95 -8.10
N ALA A 243 5.32 -19.84 -7.32
CA ALA A 243 4.89 -21.14 -7.83
C ALA A 243 3.96 -20.95 -9.04
N ASN A 244 4.26 -21.62 -10.15
CA ASN A 244 3.50 -21.57 -11.39
C ASN A 244 3.23 -20.13 -11.87
N THR A 245 4.30 -19.35 -12.08
CA THR A 245 4.19 -17.94 -12.49
C THR A 245 3.79 -17.80 -13.95
N TRP A 246 2.76 -16.99 -14.19
CA TRP A 246 2.29 -16.61 -15.52
C TRP A 246 2.32 -15.07 -15.67
N ARG A 247 2.52 -14.59 -16.89
CA ARG A 247 2.42 -13.18 -17.26
C ARG A 247 1.81 -13.07 -18.66
N ASP A 248 0.78 -12.26 -18.79
CA ASP A 248 0.05 -12.03 -20.05
C ASP A 248 -0.41 -13.35 -20.72
N GLY A 249 -0.93 -14.28 -19.92
CA GLY A 249 -1.46 -15.57 -20.41
C GLY A 249 -0.39 -16.58 -20.81
N LYS A 250 0.88 -16.39 -20.44
CA LYS A 250 1.98 -17.32 -20.71
C LYS A 250 2.72 -17.69 -19.44
N LYS A 251 3.03 -18.98 -19.27
CA LYS A 251 3.91 -19.43 -18.19
C LYS A 251 5.32 -18.88 -18.41
N VAL A 252 5.88 -18.21 -17.38
CA VAL A 252 7.23 -17.64 -17.40
C VAL A 252 8.21 -18.30 -16.45
N GLY A 253 7.75 -19.13 -15.51
CA GLY A 253 8.62 -19.88 -14.64
C GLY A 253 7.98 -20.34 -13.34
N ASP A 254 8.82 -20.82 -12.45
CA ASP A 254 8.46 -21.27 -11.10
C ASP A 254 9.40 -20.67 -10.05
N GLU A 255 8.91 -20.57 -8.83
CA GLU A 255 9.70 -20.23 -7.66
C GLU A 255 10.85 -21.23 -7.48
N SER A 256 11.99 -20.72 -7.07
CA SER A 256 13.09 -21.65 -6.71
C SER A 256 12.73 -22.39 -5.44
N PRO A 257 12.96 -23.71 -5.35
CA PRO A 257 12.86 -24.42 -4.11
C PRO A 257 13.71 -23.74 -3.03
N ALA A 258 13.21 -23.68 -1.82
CA ALA A 258 14.02 -23.28 -0.69
C ALA A 258 15.18 -24.26 -0.52
N SER A 259 16.41 -23.75 -0.46
CA SER A 259 17.61 -24.54 -0.19
C SER A 259 18.13 -24.20 1.20
N GLY A 260 18.54 -25.23 1.95
CA GLY A 260 19.23 -25.01 3.23
C GLY A 260 18.35 -25.02 4.49
N TYR A 261 17.26 -25.75 4.47
CA TYR A 261 16.52 -26.13 5.68
C TYR A 261 17.00 -27.49 6.16
#